data_b217e90a2b1cf87be431e5ce2a89ebba
#
_entry.id   b217e90a2b1cf87be431e5ce2a89ebba
#
_cell.length_a   1.000
_cell.length_b   1.000
_cell.length_c   1.000
_cell.angle_alpha   90.00
_cell.angle_beta   90.00
_cell.angle_gamma   90.00
#
_symmetry.space_group_name_H-M   'P 1'
#
loop_
_entity.id
_entity.type
_entity.pdbx_description
1 polymer ?
#
loop_
_entity_poly.entity_id
_entity_poly.type
_entity_poly.pdbx_seq_one_letter_code
_entity_poly.pdbx_strand_id
1 'polypeptide(L)'
;MSQPRRISPLIRTFPNEQGQAIFTATTTVAAKYTLTAKVSQADGQESTKTAESKFVADDKNAVLAASPERVDSLVADGKTTATMTVTLMAGVNPVGGSMWVDIEAPEGVTEKDYQFLPSKADHFSGGKITRTFSTSKPGVYTFTFNALTYGGYEMTPVKVTINAVAAETENGEEEMP
;
A
#
# COMPACT_ATOMS: atom_id res chain seq x y z
N MET A 1 19.03 9.50 6.30
CA MET A 1 19.35 10.15 5.01
C MET A 1 19.55 9.06 3.98
N SER A 2 18.60 8.90 3.03
CA SER A 2 18.69 7.90 1.98
C SER A 2 19.61 8.42 0.87
N GLN A 3 20.67 7.69 0.55
CA GLN A 3 21.59 8.01 -0.54
C GLN A 3 20.83 7.99 -1.88
N PRO A 4 21.07 8.96 -2.79
CA PRO A 4 20.48 8.93 -4.12
C PRO A 4 20.98 7.68 -4.86
N ARG A 5 20.05 6.84 -5.34
CA ARG A 5 20.40 5.68 -6.17
C ARG A 5 21.04 6.16 -7.46
N ARG A 6 22.30 5.76 -7.70
CA ARG A 6 22.93 5.94 -9.00
C ARG A 6 22.35 4.91 -9.97
N ILE A 7 21.69 5.39 -11.01
CA ILE A 7 21.45 4.57 -12.19
C ILE A 7 22.72 4.67 -13.05
N SER A 8 23.43 3.58 -13.23
CA SER A 8 24.42 3.47 -14.30
C SER A 8 23.85 2.52 -15.34
N PRO A 9 23.62 3.06 -16.56
CA PRO A 9 24.64 2.83 -17.57
C PRO A 9 25.19 4.17 -18.10
N LEU A 10 26.49 4.20 -18.40
CA LEU A 10 27.09 5.27 -19.18
C LEU A 10 26.53 5.20 -20.60
N ILE A 11 25.56 6.03 -20.90
CA ILE A 11 25.03 6.16 -22.26
C ILE A 11 25.92 7.16 -23.00
N ARG A 12 26.56 6.73 -24.08
CA ARG A 12 27.32 7.61 -24.97
C ARG A 12 26.49 7.91 -26.21
N THR A 13 26.38 9.19 -26.52
CA THR A 13 25.76 9.64 -27.78
C THR A 13 26.63 10.75 -28.39
N PHE A 14 26.51 10.94 -29.68
CA PHE A 14 27.17 12.03 -30.40
C PHE A 14 26.15 13.12 -30.64
N PRO A 15 26.52 14.41 -30.53
CA PRO A 15 25.66 15.52 -30.91
C PRO A 15 25.26 15.42 -32.39
N ASN A 16 24.03 15.85 -32.70
CA ASN A 16 23.58 16.03 -34.07
C ASN A 16 24.27 17.26 -34.72
N GLU A 17 23.91 17.57 -35.97
CA GLU A 17 24.50 18.71 -36.70
C GLU A 17 24.21 20.06 -36.03
N GLN A 18 23.19 20.14 -35.18
CA GLN A 18 22.85 21.33 -34.40
C GLN A 18 23.54 21.33 -33.00
N GLY A 19 24.46 20.40 -32.74
CA GLY A 19 25.17 20.33 -31.49
C GLY A 19 24.35 19.77 -30.30
N GLN A 20 23.21 19.12 -30.58
CA GLN A 20 22.29 18.60 -29.56
C GLN A 20 22.47 17.09 -29.39
N ALA A 21 22.52 16.63 -28.14
CA ALA A 21 22.47 15.23 -27.78
C ALA A 21 21.20 14.95 -26.95
N ILE A 22 20.40 13.99 -27.40
CA ILE A 22 19.12 13.62 -26.74
C ILE A 22 19.30 12.29 -26.02
N PHE A 23 18.90 12.25 -24.75
CA PHE A 23 18.91 11.05 -23.92
C PHE A 23 17.49 10.77 -23.44
N THR A 24 17.13 9.50 -23.42
CA THR A 24 15.90 9.02 -22.79
C THR A 24 16.26 8.21 -21.55
N ALA A 25 15.68 8.57 -20.42
CA ALA A 25 15.83 7.82 -19.17
C ALA A 25 14.50 7.20 -18.78
N THR A 26 14.52 5.91 -18.42
CA THR A 26 13.36 5.18 -17.91
C THR A 26 13.72 4.53 -16.58
N THR A 27 12.73 4.36 -15.71
CA THR A 27 12.90 3.68 -14.43
C THR A 27 11.60 3.02 -14.00
N THR A 28 11.72 1.91 -13.28
CA THR A 28 10.59 1.22 -12.63
C THR A 28 10.40 1.65 -11.18
N VAL A 29 11.30 2.51 -10.65
CA VAL A 29 11.25 2.97 -9.26
C VAL A 29 10.95 4.47 -9.24
N ALA A 30 9.86 4.84 -8.59
CA ALA A 30 9.49 6.24 -8.36
C ALA A 30 10.48 6.87 -7.37
N ALA A 31 11.19 7.90 -7.82
CA ALA A 31 12.17 8.63 -7.01
C ALA A 31 12.59 9.92 -7.72
N LYS A 32 13.34 10.75 -7.00
CA LYS A 32 14.07 11.88 -7.56
C LYS A 32 15.43 11.38 -8.05
N TYR A 33 15.75 11.69 -9.29
CA TYR A 33 17.01 11.29 -9.93
C TYR A 33 17.77 12.54 -10.37
N THR A 34 19.08 12.52 -10.16
CA THR A 34 19.99 13.52 -10.73
C THR A 34 20.65 12.92 -11.96
N LEU A 35 20.39 13.54 -13.11
CA LEU A 35 21.00 13.18 -14.40
C LEU A 35 22.25 14.04 -14.59
N THR A 36 23.37 13.43 -14.89
CA THR A 36 24.64 14.13 -15.15
C THR A 36 25.09 13.90 -16.57
N ALA A 37 25.17 14.98 -17.34
CA ALA A 37 25.77 14.97 -18.67
C ALA A 37 27.22 15.44 -18.58
N LYS A 38 28.12 14.69 -19.20
CA LYS A 38 29.54 15.05 -19.37
C LYS A 38 29.86 15.18 -20.86
N VAL A 39 30.48 16.27 -21.21
CA VAL A 39 30.94 16.52 -22.57
C VAL A 39 32.44 16.68 -22.54
N SER A 40 33.15 15.81 -23.33
CA SER A 40 34.57 15.93 -23.53
C SER A 40 34.81 16.72 -24.81
N GLN A 41 35.59 17.76 -24.71
CA GLN A 41 35.99 18.63 -25.83
C GLN A 41 37.24 18.05 -26.51
N ALA A 42 37.52 18.48 -27.75
CA ALA A 42 38.65 17.99 -28.54
C ALA A 42 40.03 18.33 -27.91
N ASP A 43 40.08 19.36 -27.05
CA ASP A 43 41.25 19.77 -26.27
C ASP A 43 41.46 18.97 -24.98
N GLY A 44 40.59 17.98 -24.70
CA GLY A 44 40.64 17.13 -23.50
C GLY A 44 39.96 17.77 -22.29
N GLN A 45 39.36 18.94 -22.39
CA GLN A 45 38.58 19.52 -21.31
C GLN A 45 37.21 18.83 -21.19
N GLU A 46 36.74 18.66 -19.94
CA GLU A 46 35.41 18.12 -19.62
C GLU A 46 34.49 19.21 -19.09
N SER A 47 33.30 19.25 -19.62
CA SER A 47 32.21 20.06 -19.08
C SER A 47 31.12 19.15 -18.52
N THR A 48 30.61 19.47 -17.34
CA THR A 48 29.58 18.68 -16.67
C THR A 48 28.36 19.55 -16.38
N LYS A 49 27.17 19.03 -16.70
CA LYS A 49 25.87 19.63 -16.36
C LYS A 49 24.99 18.59 -15.69
N THR A 50 24.21 19.04 -14.72
CA THR A 50 23.24 18.20 -14.01
C THR A 50 21.84 18.71 -14.19
N ALA A 51 20.88 17.80 -14.25
CA ALA A 51 19.45 18.07 -14.23
C ALA A 51 18.78 17.12 -13.26
N GLU A 52 17.74 17.58 -12.58
CA GLU A 52 16.92 16.76 -11.70
C GLU A 52 15.63 16.36 -12.41
N SER A 53 15.22 15.09 -12.26
CA SER A 53 13.95 14.58 -12.75
C SER A 53 13.28 13.77 -11.65
N LYS A 54 11.98 14.00 -11.45
CA LYS A 54 11.15 13.25 -10.51
C LYS A 54 10.28 12.27 -11.29
N PHE A 55 10.47 10.98 -11.02
CA PHE A 55 9.59 9.92 -11.48
C PHE A 55 8.58 9.60 -10.36
N VAL A 56 7.32 9.52 -10.72
CA VAL A 56 6.21 9.22 -9.80
C VAL A 56 5.69 7.81 -10.03
N ALA A 57 4.99 7.24 -9.05
CA ALA A 57 4.32 5.96 -9.21
C ALA A 57 3.22 6.06 -10.27
N ASP A 58 3.02 4.98 -11.01
CA ASP A 58 1.93 4.85 -11.98
C ASP A 58 0.64 4.46 -11.25
N ASP A 59 -0.10 5.43 -10.78
CA ASP A 59 -1.31 5.22 -9.99
C ASP A 59 -2.49 4.66 -10.82
N LYS A 60 -2.47 4.78 -12.14
CA LYS A 60 -3.44 4.14 -13.03
C LYS A 60 -3.33 2.61 -12.99
N ASN A 61 -2.11 2.09 -12.86
CA ASN A 61 -1.82 0.67 -12.78
C ASN A 61 -1.54 0.20 -11.34
N ALA A 62 -2.02 0.95 -10.36
CA ALA A 62 -1.93 0.55 -8.96
C ALA A 62 -2.83 -0.66 -8.68
N VAL A 63 -2.43 -1.45 -7.68
CA VAL A 63 -3.17 -2.62 -7.20
C VAL A 63 -3.48 -2.42 -5.72
N LEU A 64 -4.75 -2.58 -5.39
CA LEU A 64 -5.22 -2.68 -4.01
C LEU A 64 -5.13 -4.14 -3.57
N ALA A 65 -4.56 -4.40 -2.40
CA ALA A 65 -4.48 -5.73 -1.81
C ALA A 65 -4.71 -5.66 -0.31
N ALA A 66 -5.22 -6.74 0.28
CA ALA A 66 -5.42 -6.85 1.72
C ALA A 66 -4.85 -8.19 2.23
N SER A 67 -4.32 -8.18 3.45
CA SER A 67 -3.74 -9.36 4.08
C SER A 67 -4.00 -9.32 5.60
N PRO A 68 -4.38 -10.47 6.20
CA PRO A 68 -4.75 -11.73 5.53
C PRO A 68 -6.09 -11.58 4.77
N GLU A 69 -6.31 -12.41 3.75
CA GLU A 69 -7.60 -12.45 3.04
C GLU A 69 -8.68 -13.14 3.89
N ARG A 70 -8.26 -13.97 4.85
CA ARG A 70 -9.15 -14.73 5.72
C ARG A 70 -8.54 -14.94 7.11
N VAL A 71 -9.40 -14.88 8.14
CA VAL A 71 -9.10 -15.28 9.53
C VAL A 71 -10.19 -16.24 9.98
N ASP A 72 -9.83 -17.47 10.38
CA ASP A 72 -10.81 -18.53 10.61
C ASP A 72 -11.25 -18.71 12.07
N SER A 73 -10.58 -18.11 13.03
CA SER A 73 -10.86 -18.42 14.46
C SER A 73 -10.58 -17.20 15.35
N LEU A 74 -11.20 -16.05 15.04
CA LEU A 74 -11.15 -14.91 15.95
C LEU A 74 -12.08 -15.19 17.14
N VAL A 75 -11.56 -15.15 18.36
CA VAL A 75 -12.40 -15.32 19.56
C VAL A 75 -13.30 -14.09 19.74
N ALA A 76 -14.60 -14.32 19.83
CA ALA A 76 -15.62 -13.27 20.01
C ALA A 76 -15.79 -12.90 21.47
N ASP A 77 -14.73 -12.41 22.11
CA ASP A 77 -14.69 -11.95 23.52
C ASP A 77 -14.76 -10.43 23.68
N GLY A 78 -14.86 -9.70 22.56
CA GLY A 78 -14.84 -8.25 22.51
C GLY A 78 -13.45 -7.63 22.75
N LYS A 79 -12.40 -8.43 22.91
CA LYS A 79 -11.02 -7.99 23.24
C LYS A 79 -9.99 -8.50 22.25
N THR A 80 -10.10 -9.78 21.88
CA THR A 80 -9.20 -10.38 20.90
C THR A 80 -9.34 -9.69 19.55
N THR A 81 -8.22 -9.31 18.95
CA THR A 81 -8.20 -8.51 17.72
C THR A 81 -7.60 -9.28 16.55
N ALA A 82 -8.21 -9.11 15.38
CA ALA A 82 -7.61 -9.44 14.11
C ALA A 82 -7.03 -8.17 13.47
N THR A 83 -5.85 -8.28 12.88
CA THR A 83 -5.19 -7.17 12.19
C THR A 83 -5.21 -7.40 10.69
N MET A 84 -5.67 -6.40 9.95
CA MET A 84 -5.70 -6.37 8.49
C MET A 84 -4.76 -5.29 7.98
N THR A 85 -3.94 -5.62 7.00
CA THR A 85 -3.10 -4.65 6.29
C THR A 85 -3.61 -4.49 4.87
N VAL A 86 -3.89 -3.26 4.48
CA VAL A 86 -4.32 -2.90 3.13
C VAL A 86 -3.20 -2.13 2.46
N THR A 87 -2.85 -2.52 1.24
CA THR A 87 -1.77 -1.89 0.46
C THR A 87 -2.27 -1.37 -0.87
N LEU A 88 -1.74 -0.23 -1.30
CA LEU A 88 -1.99 0.37 -2.61
C LEU A 88 -0.64 0.62 -3.28
N MET A 89 -0.29 -0.21 -4.26
CA MET A 89 1.05 -0.24 -4.85
C MET A 89 0.99 -0.30 -6.37
N ALA A 90 1.91 0.38 -7.04
CA ALA A 90 2.20 0.22 -8.47
C ALA A 90 3.57 -0.49 -8.59
N GLY A 91 3.56 -1.82 -8.71
CA GLY A 91 4.75 -2.63 -8.57
C GLY A 91 5.38 -2.46 -7.18
N VAL A 92 6.61 -1.94 -7.11
CA VAL A 92 7.32 -1.66 -5.84
C VAL A 92 7.07 -0.25 -5.30
N ASN A 93 6.30 0.56 -6.02
CA ASN A 93 6.11 1.97 -5.68
C ASN A 93 4.83 2.17 -4.89
N PRO A 94 4.89 2.78 -3.70
CA PRO A 94 3.69 3.14 -2.96
C PRO A 94 2.88 4.21 -3.70
N VAL A 95 1.56 4.03 -3.71
CA VAL A 95 0.61 4.97 -4.30
C VAL A 95 -0.22 5.62 -3.20
N GLY A 96 -0.46 6.92 -3.34
CA GLY A 96 -1.34 7.67 -2.46
C GLY A 96 -2.79 7.62 -2.93
N GLY A 97 -3.72 7.65 -1.99
CA GLY A 97 -5.14 7.63 -2.30
C GLY A 97 -6.00 7.59 -1.03
N SER A 98 -7.30 7.57 -1.23
CA SER A 98 -8.29 7.40 -0.17
C SER A 98 -8.76 5.96 -0.12
N MET A 99 -9.07 5.46 1.07
CA MET A 99 -9.63 4.13 1.32
C MET A 99 -10.91 4.27 2.12
N TRP A 100 -11.90 3.43 1.83
CA TRP A 100 -13.07 3.21 2.67
C TRP A 100 -13.42 1.72 2.70
N VAL A 101 -14.10 1.31 3.76
CA VAL A 101 -14.48 -0.08 3.96
C VAL A 101 -15.98 -0.20 4.22
N ASP A 102 -16.59 -1.16 3.54
CA ASP A 102 -17.93 -1.64 3.82
C ASP A 102 -17.84 -2.92 4.66
N ILE A 103 -18.61 -3.00 5.73
CA ILE A 103 -18.59 -4.13 6.67
C ILE A 103 -19.96 -4.81 6.62
N GLU A 104 -19.96 -6.07 6.19
CA GLU A 104 -21.10 -6.96 6.27
C GLU A 104 -20.96 -7.81 7.55
N ALA A 105 -21.85 -7.61 8.49
CA ALA A 105 -21.90 -8.36 9.75
C ALA A 105 -22.98 -9.43 9.72
N PRO A 106 -22.93 -10.47 10.60
CA PRO A 106 -24.00 -11.45 10.75
C PRO A 106 -25.34 -10.83 11.10
N GLU A 107 -26.42 -11.53 10.79
CA GLU A 107 -27.77 -11.07 11.10
C GLU A 107 -27.93 -10.79 12.61
N GLY A 108 -28.58 -9.66 12.93
CA GLY A 108 -28.80 -9.21 14.31
C GLY A 108 -27.58 -8.57 15.00
N VAL A 109 -26.42 -8.53 14.34
CA VAL A 109 -25.22 -7.83 14.85
C VAL A 109 -25.28 -6.36 14.45
N THR A 110 -24.97 -5.49 15.39
CA THR A 110 -24.95 -4.04 15.20
C THR A 110 -23.54 -3.47 15.38
N GLU A 111 -23.31 -2.23 15.00
CA GLU A 111 -22.02 -1.56 15.19
C GLU A 111 -21.58 -1.43 16.67
N LYS A 112 -22.46 -1.69 17.62
CA LYS A 112 -22.14 -1.72 19.06
C LYS A 112 -21.49 -3.04 19.49
N ASP A 113 -21.67 -4.08 18.69
CA ASP A 113 -21.20 -5.44 18.99
C ASP A 113 -19.77 -5.69 18.51
N TYR A 114 -19.18 -4.77 17.74
CA TYR A 114 -17.82 -4.88 17.23
C TYR A 114 -17.09 -3.54 17.22
N GLN A 115 -15.77 -3.60 17.13
CA GLN A 115 -14.90 -2.44 16.94
C GLN A 115 -14.09 -2.61 15.67
N PHE A 116 -14.02 -1.56 14.88
CA PHE A 116 -13.16 -1.46 13.71
C PHE A 116 -12.34 -0.16 13.80
N LEU A 117 -11.04 -0.28 14.00
CA LEU A 117 -10.18 0.84 14.36
C LEU A 117 -9.03 1.05 13.36
N PRO A 118 -8.58 2.30 13.21
CA PRO A 118 -9.08 3.54 13.83
C PRO A 118 -10.37 4.06 13.20
N SER A 119 -10.65 3.80 11.93
CA SER A 119 -11.86 4.28 11.23
C SER A 119 -12.17 3.48 9.96
N LYS A 120 -13.40 3.63 9.43
CA LYS A 120 -13.83 3.02 8.16
C LYS A 120 -13.27 3.74 6.92
N ALA A 121 -12.73 4.94 7.06
CA ALA A 121 -12.12 5.69 5.97
C ALA A 121 -10.77 6.25 6.39
N ASP A 122 -9.83 6.33 5.45
CA ASP A 122 -8.46 6.85 5.67
C ASP A 122 -7.76 7.17 4.35
N HIS A 123 -6.53 7.65 4.45
CA HIS A 123 -5.64 7.91 3.32
C HIS A 123 -4.40 7.03 3.39
N PHE A 124 -3.96 6.49 2.25
CA PHE A 124 -2.74 5.71 2.18
C PHE A 124 -1.50 6.57 2.45
N SER A 125 -0.76 6.21 3.50
CA SER A 125 0.55 6.76 3.80
C SER A 125 1.61 5.72 3.47
N GLY A 126 2.50 6.04 2.52
CA GLY A 126 3.49 5.08 2.03
C GLY A 126 2.85 3.82 1.41
N GLY A 127 1.67 3.94 0.82
CA GLY A 127 0.95 2.85 0.16
C GLY A 127 0.42 1.78 1.11
N LYS A 128 0.26 2.07 2.41
CA LYS A 128 -0.15 1.07 3.41
C LYS A 128 -1.08 1.69 4.45
N ILE A 129 -2.08 0.90 4.85
CA ILE A 129 -3.01 1.17 5.97
C ILE A 129 -3.16 -0.11 6.79
N THR A 130 -3.24 0.03 8.10
CA THR A 130 -3.50 -1.10 9.02
C THR A 130 -4.81 -0.86 9.75
N ARG A 131 -5.63 -1.92 9.89
CA ARG A 131 -6.91 -1.93 10.61
C ARG A 131 -6.95 -3.08 11.59
N THR A 132 -7.60 -2.85 12.72
CA THR A 132 -7.88 -3.89 13.71
C THR A 132 -9.37 -4.07 13.87
N PHE A 133 -9.78 -5.30 14.06
CA PHE A 133 -11.17 -5.68 14.29
C PHE A 133 -11.28 -6.58 15.50
N SER A 134 -12.29 -6.35 16.34
CA SER A 134 -12.72 -7.23 17.43
C SER A 134 -14.23 -7.25 17.50
N THR A 135 -14.80 -8.32 18.03
CA THR A 135 -16.24 -8.49 18.18
C THR A 135 -16.60 -9.29 19.44
N SER A 136 -17.77 -9.02 20.01
CA SER A 136 -18.39 -9.81 21.08
C SER A 136 -19.41 -10.83 20.55
N LYS A 137 -19.64 -10.89 19.24
CA LYS A 137 -20.62 -11.77 18.62
C LYS A 137 -19.95 -12.71 17.63
N PRO A 138 -20.13 -14.03 17.76
CA PRO A 138 -19.63 -15.00 16.77
C PRO A 138 -20.38 -14.85 15.44
N GLY A 139 -19.72 -15.25 14.36
CA GLY A 139 -20.27 -15.25 13.02
C GLY A 139 -19.24 -14.81 11.97
N VAL A 140 -19.67 -14.71 10.74
CA VAL A 140 -18.83 -14.35 9.60
C VAL A 140 -18.98 -12.86 9.30
N TYR A 141 -17.86 -12.15 9.31
CA TYR A 141 -17.76 -10.73 8.95
C TYR A 141 -16.99 -10.59 7.65
N THR A 142 -17.53 -9.81 6.71
CA THR A 142 -16.86 -9.52 5.43
C THR A 142 -16.55 -8.03 5.34
N PHE A 143 -15.29 -7.73 5.09
CA PHE A 143 -14.78 -6.38 4.91
C PHE A 143 -14.46 -6.18 3.42
N THR A 144 -15.16 -5.26 2.76
CA THR A 144 -14.87 -4.87 1.38
C THR A 144 -14.11 -3.55 1.40
N PHE A 145 -12.81 -3.60 1.13
CA PHE A 145 -11.97 -2.41 1.03
C PHE A 145 -12.03 -1.85 -0.38
N ASN A 146 -12.31 -0.57 -0.48
CA ASN A 146 -12.35 0.21 -1.69
C ASN A 146 -11.23 1.26 -1.65
N ALA A 147 -10.72 1.66 -2.79
CA ALA A 147 -9.74 2.73 -2.88
C ALA A 147 -9.88 3.56 -4.15
N LEU A 148 -9.55 4.85 -4.01
CA LEU A 148 -9.42 5.80 -5.09
C LEU A 148 -8.05 6.45 -5.00
N THR A 149 -7.24 6.38 -6.06
CA THR A 149 -5.93 7.04 -6.09
C THR A 149 -6.09 8.56 -6.14
N TYR A 150 -5.05 9.31 -5.77
CA TYR A 150 -5.09 10.77 -5.91
C TYR A 150 -5.14 11.22 -7.38
N GLY A 151 -4.75 10.38 -8.34
CA GLY A 151 -4.95 10.60 -9.76
C GLY A 151 -6.36 10.35 -10.25
N GLY A 152 -7.30 9.92 -9.38
CA GLY A 152 -8.70 9.72 -9.69
C GLY A 152 -9.03 8.33 -10.26
N TYR A 153 -8.18 7.33 -10.07
CA TYR A 153 -8.42 5.97 -10.53
C TYR A 153 -9.04 5.13 -9.41
N GLU A 154 -10.21 4.56 -9.66
CA GLU A 154 -10.85 3.59 -8.78
C GLU A 154 -10.15 2.23 -8.89
N MET A 155 -9.90 1.62 -7.74
CA MET A 155 -9.29 0.31 -7.66
C MET A 155 -10.35 -0.79 -7.60
N THR A 156 -10.01 -1.96 -8.12
CA THR A 156 -10.84 -3.16 -7.89
C THR A 156 -10.91 -3.43 -6.39
N PRO A 157 -12.12 -3.50 -5.79
CA PRO A 157 -12.27 -3.76 -4.37
C PRO A 157 -11.69 -5.10 -3.95
N VAL A 158 -11.15 -5.18 -2.73
CA VAL A 158 -10.64 -6.42 -2.16
C VAL A 158 -11.40 -6.77 -0.89
N LYS A 159 -11.59 -8.08 -0.65
CA LYS A 159 -12.35 -8.58 0.49
C LYS A 159 -11.46 -9.31 1.49
N VAL A 160 -11.77 -9.11 2.77
CA VAL A 160 -11.24 -9.89 3.89
C VAL A 160 -12.42 -10.53 4.60
N THR A 161 -12.34 -11.82 4.90
CA THR A 161 -13.35 -12.54 5.67
C THR A 161 -12.80 -12.93 7.03
N ILE A 162 -13.53 -12.60 8.08
CA ILE A 162 -13.19 -13.01 9.46
C ILE A 162 -14.32 -13.87 9.99
N ASN A 163 -14.00 -15.11 10.36
CA ASN A 163 -14.91 -15.99 11.07
C ASN A 163 -14.63 -15.88 12.58
N ALA A 164 -15.53 -15.24 13.30
CA ALA A 164 -15.47 -15.12 14.75
C ALA A 164 -16.16 -16.32 15.41
N VAL A 165 -15.46 -16.96 16.34
CA VAL A 165 -15.95 -18.11 17.09
C VAL A 165 -16.34 -17.71 18.51
N ALA A 166 -17.28 -18.41 19.13
CA ALA A 166 -17.66 -18.15 20.50
C ALA A 166 -16.45 -18.27 21.45
N ALA A 167 -16.36 -17.39 22.43
CA ALA A 167 -15.42 -17.57 23.53
C ALA A 167 -15.81 -18.84 24.30
N GLU A 168 -14.84 -19.69 24.56
CA GLU A 168 -15.07 -20.84 25.47
C GLU A 168 -15.40 -20.31 26.85
N THR A 169 -16.60 -20.63 27.35
CA THR A 169 -16.90 -20.45 28.77
C THR A 169 -16.12 -21.54 29.53
N GLU A 170 -15.14 -21.14 30.32
CA GLU A 170 -14.63 -22.05 31.37
C GLU A 170 -15.83 -22.45 32.26
N ASN A 171 -16.41 -23.61 31.95
CA ASN A 171 -17.23 -24.30 32.92
C ASN A 171 -16.29 -24.70 34.03
N GLY A 172 -16.32 -23.95 35.13
CA GLY A 172 -15.70 -24.38 36.34
C GLY A 172 -16.25 -25.79 36.68
N GLU A 173 -15.38 -26.76 36.68
CA GLU A 173 -15.66 -28.03 37.32
C GLU A 173 -16.03 -27.70 38.77
N GLU A 174 -17.31 -27.72 39.10
CA GLU A 174 -17.73 -27.93 40.46
C GLU A 174 -17.32 -29.35 40.83
N GLU A 175 -16.14 -29.47 41.44
CA GLU A 175 -15.86 -30.66 42.27
C GLU A 175 -16.93 -30.75 43.34
N MET A 176 -17.87 -31.63 43.14
CA MET A 176 -18.77 -32.03 44.22
C MET A 176 -18.01 -32.91 45.21
N PRO A 177 -18.17 -32.68 46.52
CA PRO A 177 -17.52 -33.42 47.57
C PRO A 177 -18.01 -34.87 47.69
#